data_17c1a1f09acd59dfb212bdf70721643b
#
_entry.id   17c1a1f09acd59dfb212bdf70721643b
#
_cell.length_a   1.000
_cell.length_b   1.000
_cell.length_c   1.000
_cell.angle_alpha   90.00
_cell.angle_beta   90.00
_cell.angle_gamma   90.00
#
_symmetry.space_group_name_H-M   'P 1'
#
loop_
_entity.id
_entity.type
_entity.pdbx_description
1 polymer ?
#
loop_
_entity_poly.entity_id
_entity_poly.type
_entity_poly.pdbx_seq_one_letter_code
_entity_poly.pdbx_strand_id
1 'polypeptide(L)'
;MAAYSSVSTFLALRSDRRLGELVDAAVPLGSGIGGRSALLKVDGKPVFVKRVPLTDMDLMPEHVRSTANLFGLPTFCQYGVGGPSFGAWRELAVHTMTTNWVLGGQYQGFPMMYHWRVLPDSGSALPMELADVERAVAYWGGGPEVRRRIEALQQSSASLALFLEYIPHTLHEWLTEQVQADEESADRACSLVEGELEAGTSFMNACGLLHFDAHFQNILTDGRR
;
A
#
# COMPACT_ATOMS: atom_id res chain seq x y z
N MET A 1 19.91 -8.11 -1.61
CA MET A 1 20.61 -6.85 -2.02
C MET A 1 20.77 -6.74 -3.55
N ALA A 2 21.40 -7.67 -4.27
CA ALA A 2 21.56 -7.58 -5.75
C ALA A 2 20.23 -7.41 -6.50
N ALA A 3 19.19 -8.14 -6.10
CA ALA A 3 17.87 -8.03 -6.70
C ALA A 3 17.25 -6.63 -6.52
N TYR A 4 17.38 -6.05 -5.32
CA TYR A 4 16.92 -4.71 -5.02
C TYR A 4 17.60 -3.68 -5.92
N SER A 5 18.95 -3.68 -5.98
CA SER A 5 19.71 -2.72 -6.76
C SER A 5 19.38 -2.78 -8.26
N SER A 6 19.24 -4.00 -8.83
CA SER A 6 18.87 -4.17 -10.25
C SER A 6 17.51 -3.56 -10.58
N VAL A 7 16.46 -3.93 -9.81
CA VAL A 7 15.09 -3.45 -10.04
C VAL A 7 15.00 -1.95 -9.81
N SER A 8 15.54 -1.46 -8.67
CA SER A 8 15.53 -0.03 -8.34
C SER A 8 16.21 0.82 -9.40
N THR A 9 17.41 0.39 -9.87
CA THR A 9 18.15 1.09 -10.93
C THR A 9 17.38 1.07 -12.26
N PHE A 10 16.82 -0.09 -12.65
CA PHE A 10 16.01 -0.18 -13.86
C PHE A 10 14.87 0.84 -13.85
N LEU A 11 14.10 0.91 -12.76
CA LEU A 11 12.96 1.82 -12.64
C LEU A 11 13.40 3.29 -12.58
N ALA A 12 14.45 3.60 -11.81
CA ALA A 12 14.95 4.96 -11.62
C ALA A 12 15.43 5.62 -12.91
N LEU A 13 16.00 4.83 -13.83
CA LEU A 13 16.54 5.31 -15.13
C LEU A 13 15.46 5.42 -16.22
N ARG A 14 14.19 5.17 -15.94
CA ARG A 14 13.09 5.36 -16.91
C ARG A 14 12.47 6.75 -16.78
N SER A 15 12.08 7.33 -17.93
CA SER A 15 11.26 8.53 -17.94
C SER A 15 9.85 8.23 -17.43
N ASP A 16 9.14 9.28 -16.97
CA ASP A 16 7.76 9.15 -16.50
C ASP A 16 6.85 8.52 -17.55
N ARG A 17 6.99 8.95 -18.83
CA ARG A 17 6.26 8.34 -19.93
C ARG A 17 6.50 6.85 -20.04
N ARG A 18 7.77 6.41 -19.97
CA ARG A 18 8.10 4.99 -20.09
C ARG A 18 7.65 4.18 -18.88
N LEU A 19 7.71 4.74 -17.68
CA LEU A 19 7.15 4.09 -16.48
C LEU A 19 5.63 3.98 -16.58
N GLY A 20 4.95 5.02 -17.05
CA GLY A 20 3.50 4.99 -17.30
C GLY A 20 3.13 3.86 -18.26
N GLU A 21 3.78 3.78 -19.43
CA GLU A 21 3.58 2.70 -20.41
C GLU A 21 3.79 1.29 -19.80
N LEU A 22 4.81 1.11 -18.95
CA LEU A 22 5.06 -0.16 -18.27
C LEU A 22 3.98 -0.51 -17.26
N VAL A 23 3.52 0.48 -16.50
CA VAL A 23 2.47 0.28 -15.50
C VAL A 23 1.12 0.01 -16.15
N ASP A 24 0.82 0.69 -17.25
CA ASP A 24 -0.44 0.49 -17.99
C ASP A 24 -0.49 -0.87 -18.71
N ALA A 25 0.69 -1.42 -19.08
CA ALA A 25 0.82 -2.76 -19.65
C ALA A 25 0.95 -3.89 -18.60
N ALA A 26 1.04 -3.56 -17.30
CA ALA A 26 1.16 -4.54 -16.24
C ALA A 26 -0.14 -5.33 -16.04
N VAL A 27 -0.03 -6.56 -15.53
CA VAL A 27 -1.19 -7.42 -15.26
C VAL A 27 -1.99 -6.87 -14.07
N PRO A 28 -3.26 -6.47 -14.23
CA PRO A 28 -4.06 -5.99 -13.12
C PRO A 28 -4.24 -7.07 -12.04
N LEU A 29 -4.08 -6.70 -10.77
CA LEU A 29 -4.34 -7.58 -9.62
C LEU A 29 -5.64 -7.21 -8.90
N GLY A 30 -6.03 -5.93 -8.92
CA GLY A 30 -7.26 -5.47 -8.30
C GLY A 30 -7.31 -3.97 -8.12
N SER A 31 -8.45 -3.50 -7.64
CA SER A 31 -8.69 -2.11 -7.24
C SER A 31 -9.49 -2.07 -5.95
N GLY A 32 -9.23 -1.06 -5.13
CA GLY A 32 -9.94 -0.81 -3.87
C GLY A 32 -9.66 0.61 -3.38
N ILE A 33 -10.09 0.93 -2.17
CA ILE A 33 -9.91 2.26 -1.57
C ILE A 33 -8.44 2.69 -1.50
N GLY A 34 -7.53 1.74 -1.28
CA GLY A 34 -6.09 2.00 -1.28
C GLY A 34 -5.48 2.29 -2.65
N GLY A 35 -6.28 2.28 -3.73
CA GLY A 35 -5.81 2.48 -5.10
C GLY A 35 -5.92 1.24 -5.97
N ARG A 36 -5.22 1.25 -7.11
CA ARG A 36 -5.16 0.13 -8.07
C ARG A 36 -3.83 -0.60 -7.96
N SER A 37 -3.86 -1.91 -8.11
CA SER A 37 -2.67 -2.74 -8.06
C SER A 37 -2.48 -3.55 -9.35
N ALA A 38 -1.22 -3.78 -9.70
CA ALA A 38 -0.83 -4.56 -10.86
C ALA A 38 0.49 -5.30 -10.61
N LEU A 39 0.73 -6.34 -11.37
CA LEU A 39 1.97 -7.10 -11.38
C LEU A 39 2.80 -6.74 -12.61
N LEU A 40 3.95 -6.14 -12.39
CA LEU A 40 4.95 -5.82 -13.41
C LEU A 40 6.09 -6.85 -13.34
N LYS A 41 6.70 -7.18 -14.49
CA LYS A 41 7.93 -7.96 -14.52
C LYS A 41 9.10 -7.06 -14.93
N VAL A 42 10.15 -7.02 -14.10
CA VAL A 42 11.40 -6.31 -14.36
C VAL A 42 12.54 -7.31 -14.35
N ASP A 43 13.18 -7.53 -15.47
CA ASP A 43 14.24 -8.54 -15.65
C ASP A 43 13.84 -9.93 -15.11
N GLY A 44 12.60 -10.33 -15.40
CA GLY A 44 12.03 -11.59 -14.96
C GLY A 44 11.55 -11.62 -13.51
N LYS A 45 11.79 -10.57 -12.72
CA LYS A 45 11.36 -10.47 -11.32
C LYS A 45 9.96 -9.85 -11.20
N PRO A 46 9.07 -10.42 -10.38
CA PRO A 46 7.78 -9.82 -10.12
C PRO A 46 7.95 -8.57 -9.24
N VAL A 47 7.24 -7.52 -9.61
CA VAL A 47 7.18 -6.24 -8.89
C VAL A 47 5.71 -5.89 -8.70
N PHE A 48 5.28 -5.73 -7.46
CA PHE A 48 3.95 -5.25 -7.15
C PHE A 48 3.91 -3.74 -7.35
N VAL A 49 2.99 -3.29 -8.18
CA VAL A 49 2.79 -1.86 -8.44
C VAL A 49 1.47 -1.44 -7.81
N LYS A 50 1.51 -0.43 -6.93
CA LYS A 50 0.33 0.19 -6.36
C LYS A 50 0.23 1.63 -6.84
N ARG A 51 -0.92 2.01 -7.40
CA ARG A 51 -1.22 3.40 -7.78
C ARG A 51 -2.21 4.00 -6.80
N VAL A 52 -1.75 4.96 -6.02
CA VAL A 52 -2.55 5.68 -5.02
C VAL A 52 -2.91 7.05 -5.59
N PRO A 53 -4.19 7.42 -5.69
CA PRO A 53 -4.59 8.71 -6.23
C PRO A 53 -3.99 9.88 -5.43
N LEU A 54 -3.53 10.91 -6.14
CA LEU A 54 -3.08 12.19 -5.60
C LEU A 54 -4.08 13.27 -5.99
N THR A 55 -4.61 13.97 -5.00
CA THR A 55 -5.48 15.13 -5.23
C THR A 55 -4.65 16.36 -5.61
N ASP A 56 -5.29 17.37 -6.17
CA ASP A 56 -4.63 18.65 -6.46
C ASP A 56 -4.04 19.28 -5.19
N MET A 57 -4.68 19.07 -4.03
CA MET A 57 -4.16 19.48 -2.71
C MET A 57 -2.85 18.76 -2.37
N ASP A 58 -2.75 17.44 -2.63
CA ASP A 58 -1.54 16.66 -2.40
C ASP A 58 -0.39 17.10 -3.33
N LEU A 59 -0.69 17.70 -4.49
CA LEU A 59 0.27 18.13 -5.51
C LEU A 59 0.75 19.57 -5.34
N MET A 60 0.14 20.37 -4.46
CA MET A 60 0.62 21.73 -4.17
C MET A 60 2.08 21.67 -3.67
N PRO A 61 2.97 22.57 -4.12
CA PRO A 61 4.39 22.54 -3.76
C PRO A 61 4.67 22.42 -2.25
N GLU A 62 3.86 23.09 -1.44
CA GLU A 62 3.94 23.08 0.03
C GLU A 62 3.46 21.77 0.66
N HIS A 63 2.70 20.96 -0.09
CA HIS A 63 2.11 19.72 0.39
C HIS A 63 2.79 18.46 -0.14
N VAL A 64 3.66 18.59 -1.13
CA VAL A 64 4.42 17.45 -1.67
C VAL A 64 5.21 16.77 -0.57
N ARG A 65 4.99 15.46 -0.39
CA ARG A 65 5.54 14.60 0.68
C ARG A 65 5.08 14.98 2.10
N SER A 66 4.06 15.82 2.24
CA SER A 66 3.48 16.11 3.54
C SER A 66 2.68 14.92 4.05
N THR A 67 2.93 14.50 5.29
CA THR A 67 2.12 13.48 6.00
C THR A 67 0.98 14.09 6.80
N ALA A 68 0.77 15.40 6.67
CA ALA A 68 -0.29 16.12 7.37
C ALA A 68 -1.68 15.68 6.91
N ASN A 69 -2.66 15.87 7.78
CA ASN A 69 -4.07 15.70 7.46
C ASN A 69 -4.59 16.95 6.73
N LEU A 70 -4.32 17.03 5.41
CA LEU A 70 -4.57 18.23 4.59
C LEU A 70 -6.05 18.62 4.51
N PHE A 71 -6.95 17.66 4.63
CA PHE A 71 -8.39 17.90 4.57
C PHE A 71 -9.03 18.16 5.93
N GLY A 72 -8.27 18.01 7.03
CA GLY A 72 -8.80 18.13 8.39
C GLY A 72 -9.76 17.01 8.76
N LEU A 73 -9.55 15.80 8.22
CA LEU A 73 -10.40 14.65 8.47
C LEU A 73 -10.39 14.23 9.95
N PRO A 74 -11.50 13.75 10.50
CA PRO A 74 -11.48 13.08 11.79
C PRO A 74 -10.46 11.95 11.84
N THR A 75 -9.85 11.73 13.00
CA THR A 75 -8.79 10.73 13.16
C THR A 75 -9.24 9.30 12.82
N PHE A 76 -10.50 8.98 13.03
CA PHE A 76 -11.06 7.67 12.69
C PHE A 76 -11.11 7.40 11.16
N CYS A 77 -11.04 8.44 10.32
CA CYS A 77 -10.92 8.25 8.87
C CYS A 77 -9.56 7.68 8.44
N GLN A 78 -8.56 7.63 9.33
CA GLN A 78 -7.26 7.01 9.06
C GLN A 78 -7.33 5.49 9.18
N TYR A 79 -8.20 4.97 10.01
CA TYR A 79 -8.39 3.54 10.21
C TYR A 79 -9.81 3.12 9.86
N GLY A 80 -9.93 1.91 9.53
CA GLY A 80 -11.19 1.29 9.16
C GLY A 80 -11.28 1.03 7.67
N VAL A 81 -11.88 -0.10 7.39
CA VAL A 81 -12.14 -0.57 6.03
C VAL A 81 -13.02 0.45 5.33
N GLY A 82 -12.54 0.96 4.24
CA GLY A 82 -13.32 1.89 3.45
C GLY A 82 -13.09 3.38 3.79
N GLY A 83 -12.13 3.69 4.65
CA GLY A 83 -11.81 5.07 5.00
C GLY A 83 -11.18 5.85 3.86
N PRO A 84 -11.52 7.15 3.69
CA PRO A 84 -10.97 7.99 2.63
C PRO A 84 -9.47 8.28 2.80
N SER A 85 -8.85 7.84 3.85
CA SER A 85 -7.45 8.01 4.26
C SER A 85 -6.93 9.46 4.25
N PHE A 86 -5.82 9.74 4.90
CA PHE A 86 -5.28 11.11 4.97
C PHE A 86 -4.42 11.50 3.76
N GLY A 87 -3.99 10.55 2.95
CA GLY A 87 -3.28 10.85 1.72
C GLY A 87 -2.15 9.88 1.38
N ALA A 88 -1.78 9.88 0.10
CA ALA A 88 -0.79 8.99 -0.48
C ALA A 88 0.63 9.21 0.08
N TRP A 89 0.96 10.43 0.49
CA TRP A 89 2.31 10.74 1.01
C TRP A 89 2.62 10.05 2.34
N ARG A 90 1.59 9.72 3.15
CA ARG A 90 1.78 8.89 4.35
C ARG A 90 2.21 7.47 3.98
N GLU A 91 1.59 6.90 2.96
CA GLU A 91 1.94 5.57 2.49
C GLU A 91 3.37 5.53 1.96
N LEU A 92 3.78 6.55 1.17
CA LEU A 92 5.17 6.70 0.74
C LEU A 92 6.14 6.80 1.93
N ALA A 93 5.80 7.59 2.93
CA ALA A 93 6.65 7.75 4.13
C ALA A 93 6.85 6.41 4.85
N VAL A 94 5.79 5.65 5.05
CA VAL A 94 5.85 4.32 5.68
C VAL A 94 6.70 3.37 4.86
N HIS A 95 6.47 3.25 3.56
CA HIS A 95 7.28 2.38 2.69
C HIS A 95 8.75 2.79 2.65
N THR A 96 9.04 4.08 2.73
CA THR A 96 10.42 4.57 2.82
C THR A 96 11.08 4.13 4.13
N MET A 97 10.38 4.29 5.26
CA MET A 97 10.89 3.89 6.59
C MET A 97 11.11 2.38 6.65
N THR A 98 10.10 1.59 6.28
CA THR A 98 10.16 0.12 6.36
C THR A 98 11.23 -0.46 5.43
N THR A 99 11.38 0.09 4.22
CA THR A 99 12.47 -0.29 3.31
C THR A 99 13.84 -0.01 3.92
N ASN A 100 14.03 1.14 4.56
CA ASN A 100 15.29 1.46 5.23
C ASN A 100 15.59 0.50 6.39
N TRP A 101 14.58 0.07 7.15
CA TRP A 101 14.76 -0.93 8.20
C TRP A 101 15.20 -2.29 7.64
N VAL A 102 14.59 -2.73 6.54
CA VAL A 102 14.99 -3.97 5.85
C VAL A 102 16.42 -3.87 5.31
N LEU A 103 16.75 -2.79 4.58
CA LEU A 103 18.08 -2.56 4.01
C LEU A 103 19.17 -2.39 5.08
N GLY A 104 18.83 -1.78 6.21
CA GLY A 104 19.69 -1.61 7.38
C GLY A 104 19.80 -2.86 8.27
N GLY A 105 19.10 -3.95 7.95
CA GLY A 105 19.12 -5.19 8.73
C GLY A 105 18.44 -5.10 10.10
N GLN A 106 17.62 -4.08 10.32
CA GLN A 106 16.94 -3.86 11.61
C GLN A 106 15.75 -4.80 11.79
N TYR A 107 14.93 -4.96 10.74
CA TYR A 107 13.81 -5.89 10.70
C TYR A 107 13.48 -6.28 9.26
N GLN A 108 13.27 -7.57 9.00
CA GLN A 108 13.11 -8.11 7.64
C GLN A 108 11.64 -8.36 7.23
N GLY A 109 10.68 -8.17 8.12
CA GLY A 109 9.27 -8.51 7.92
C GLY A 109 8.46 -7.48 7.12
N PHE A 110 9.11 -6.62 6.31
CA PHE A 110 8.41 -5.68 5.44
C PHE A 110 8.79 -5.87 3.97
N PRO A 111 7.85 -5.70 3.02
CA PRO A 111 8.20 -5.65 1.62
C PRO A 111 9.04 -4.40 1.31
N MET A 112 10.08 -4.58 0.50
CA MET A 112 10.93 -3.46 0.08
C MET A 112 10.25 -2.63 -1.00
N MET A 113 10.37 -1.31 -0.93
CA MET A 113 10.02 -0.40 -2.01
C MET A 113 11.23 -0.19 -2.91
N TYR A 114 11.17 -0.65 -4.15
CA TYR A 114 12.25 -0.48 -5.14
C TYR A 114 12.30 0.95 -5.68
N HIS A 115 11.14 1.56 -5.90
CA HIS A 115 11.03 2.89 -6.50
C HIS A 115 9.64 3.47 -6.26
N TRP A 116 9.52 4.79 -6.44
CA TRP A 116 8.23 5.47 -6.52
C TRP A 116 8.27 6.60 -7.56
N ARG A 117 7.12 6.95 -8.12
CA ARG A 117 7.00 8.06 -9.06
C ARG A 117 5.58 8.63 -9.05
N VAL A 118 5.47 9.94 -9.22
CA VAL A 118 4.18 10.56 -9.56
C VAL A 118 3.98 10.41 -11.06
N LEU A 119 2.88 9.77 -11.45
CA LEU A 119 2.53 9.55 -12.85
C LEU A 119 1.17 10.17 -13.15
N PRO A 120 0.95 10.69 -14.38
CA PRO A 120 -0.37 11.06 -14.82
C PRO A 120 -1.37 9.92 -14.65
N ASP A 121 -2.59 10.26 -14.26
CA ASP A 121 -3.68 9.29 -14.13
C ASP A 121 -4.94 9.91 -14.75
N SER A 122 -5.58 9.22 -15.67
CA SER A 122 -6.76 9.75 -16.39
C SER A 122 -8.06 9.72 -15.57
N GLY A 123 -7.93 9.71 -14.23
CA GLY A 123 -9.08 9.61 -13.32
C GLY A 123 -9.67 8.21 -13.36
N SER A 124 -9.38 7.40 -12.36
CA SER A 124 -10.11 6.15 -12.17
C SER A 124 -11.44 6.45 -11.50
N ALA A 125 -12.47 5.70 -11.86
CA ALA A 125 -13.70 5.68 -11.07
C ALA A 125 -13.34 5.47 -9.60
N LEU A 126 -14.06 6.15 -8.71
CA LEU A 126 -13.94 5.90 -7.27
C LEU A 126 -14.15 4.40 -7.00
N PRO A 127 -13.44 3.82 -6.03
CA PRO A 127 -13.72 2.48 -5.59
C PRO A 127 -15.17 2.35 -5.13
N MET A 128 -15.71 1.13 -5.22
CA MET A 128 -17.13 0.86 -4.97
C MET A 128 -17.61 1.40 -3.62
N GLU A 129 -16.74 1.40 -2.61
CA GLU A 129 -17.01 1.86 -1.25
C GLU A 129 -17.19 3.38 -1.15
N LEU A 130 -16.61 4.13 -2.10
CA LEU A 130 -16.72 5.60 -2.17
C LEU A 130 -17.58 6.08 -3.35
N ALA A 131 -18.07 5.17 -4.21
CA ALA A 131 -18.81 5.52 -5.42
C ALA A 131 -20.14 6.23 -5.11
N ASP A 132 -20.83 5.82 -4.04
CA ASP A 132 -21.95 6.54 -3.48
C ASP A 132 -21.43 7.53 -2.42
N VAL A 133 -21.13 8.75 -2.86
CA VAL A 133 -20.51 9.79 -2.03
C VAL A 133 -21.38 10.13 -0.83
N GLU A 134 -22.72 10.21 -0.99
CA GLU A 134 -23.63 10.54 0.12
C GLU A 134 -23.60 9.46 1.21
N ARG A 135 -23.66 8.21 0.81
CA ARG A 135 -23.57 7.06 1.71
C ARG A 135 -22.20 7.02 2.41
N ALA A 136 -21.12 7.22 1.67
CA ALA A 136 -19.76 7.22 2.22
C ALA A 136 -19.57 8.35 3.24
N VAL A 137 -20.03 9.55 2.91
CA VAL A 137 -19.98 10.71 3.81
C VAL A 137 -20.78 10.43 5.10
N ALA A 138 -22.02 9.94 4.97
CA ALA A 138 -22.86 9.60 6.13
C ALA A 138 -22.20 8.54 7.01
N TYR A 139 -21.63 7.49 6.41
CA TYR A 139 -20.95 6.41 7.13
C TYR A 139 -19.71 6.92 7.91
N TRP A 140 -18.96 7.86 7.34
CA TRP A 140 -17.76 8.44 7.93
C TRP A 140 -18.02 9.71 8.77
N GLY A 141 -19.22 9.85 9.33
CA GLY A 141 -19.55 10.88 10.31
C GLY A 141 -20.21 12.14 9.74
N GLY A 142 -20.51 12.19 8.45
CA GLY A 142 -21.30 13.26 7.83
C GLY A 142 -20.59 14.61 7.66
N GLY A 143 -19.29 14.69 7.95
CA GLY A 143 -18.55 15.95 7.92
C GLY A 143 -18.27 16.47 6.51
N PRO A 144 -18.24 17.81 6.29
CA PRO A 144 -17.93 18.41 4.98
C PRO A 144 -16.48 18.14 4.54
N GLU A 145 -15.56 17.89 5.47
CA GLU A 145 -14.17 17.51 5.20
C GLU A 145 -14.07 16.13 4.54
N VAL A 146 -14.91 15.17 4.94
CA VAL A 146 -15.00 13.85 4.33
C VAL A 146 -15.48 13.96 2.89
N ARG A 147 -16.54 14.74 2.66
CA ARG A 147 -17.05 15.03 1.32
C ARG A 147 -15.96 15.63 0.44
N ARG A 148 -15.33 16.71 0.88
CA ARG A 148 -14.25 17.37 0.13
C ARG A 148 -13.13 16.40 -0.23
N ARG A 149 -12.77 15.49 0.67
CA ARG A 149 -11.73 14.47 0.40
C ARG A 149 -12.17 13.49 -0.69
N ILE A 150 -13.41 12.97 -0.63
CA ILE A 150 -13.92 12.01 -1.62
C ILE A 150 -14.04 12.68 -3.00
N GLU A 151 -14.60 13.90 -3.07
CA GLU A 151 -14.71 14.65 -4.32
C GLU A 151 -13.35 14.98 -4.92
N ALA A 152 -12.36 15.36 -4.10
CA ALA A 152 -11.00 15.59 -4.56
C ALA A 152 -10.33 14.31 -5.09
N LEU A 153 -10.58 13.14 -4.50
CA LEU A 153 -10.12 11.86 -5.04
C LEU A 153 -10.74 11.55 -6.41
N GLN A 154 -12.02 11.84 -6.58
CA GLN A 154 -12.72 11.66 -7.86
C GLN A 154 -12.14 12.52 -8.99
N GLN A 155 -11.62 13.70 -8.65
CA GLN A 155 -11.05 14.67 -9.59
C GLN A 155 -9.54 14.51 -9.79
N SER A 156 -8.92 13.52 -9.13
CA SER A 156 -7.47 13.32 -9.20
C SER A 156 -7.01 13.05 -10.64
N SER A 157 -5.96 13.77 -11.07
CA SER A 157 -5.36 13.66 -12.41
C SER A 157 -3.98 13.00 -12.40
N ALA A 158 -3.50 12.63 -11.21
CA ALA A 158 -2.22 11.96 -11.00
C ALA A 158 -2.34 10.89 -9.92
N SER A 159 -1.39 9.98 -9.92
CA SER A 159 -1.25 8.97 -8.87
C SER A 159 0.21 8.80 -8.45
N LEU A 160 0.40 8.46 -7.20
CA LEU A 160 1.67 7.95 -6.69
C LEU A 160 1.76 6.47 -7.07
N ALA A 161 2.70 6.14 -7.95
CA ALA A 161 3.05 4.76 -8.28
C ALA A 161 4.14 4.27 -7.33
N LEU A 162 3.85 3.27 -6.53
CA LEU A 162 4.76 2.57 -5.63
C LEU A 162 5.15 1.25 -6.27
N PHE A 163 6.44 0.97 -6.41
CA PHE A 163 6.99 -0.27 -6.96
C PHE A 163 7.58 -1.08 -5.82
N LEU A 164 6.89 -2.12 -5.40
CA LEU A 164 7.16 -2.85 -4.18
C LEU A 164 7.62 -4.29 -4.49
N GLU A 165 8.30 -4.90 -3.54
CA GLU A 165 8.55 -6.32 -3.54
C GLU A 165 7.23 -7.08 -3.61
N TYR A 166 7.14 -8.06 -4.52
CA TYR A 166 5.97 -8.91 -4.63
C TYR A 166 6.09 -10.08 -3.65
N ILE A 167 5.17 -10.14 -2.72
CA ILE A 167 5.00 -11.25 -1.79
C ILE A 167 3.78 -12.05 -2.25
N PRO A 168 3.89 -13.38 -2.44
CA PRO A 168 2.91 -14.14 -3.24
C PRO A 168 1.57 -14.35 -2.57
N HIS A 169 1.50 -14.45 -1.24
CA HIS A 169 0.28 -14.84 -0.53
C HIS A 169 -0.11 -13.81 0.52
N THR A 170 -1.41 -13.64 0.71
CA THR A 170 -1.92 -13.07 1.96
C THR A 170 -1.78 -14.11 3.07
N LEU A 171 -1.65 -13.66 4.30
CA LEU A 171 -1.63 -14.55 5.45
C LEU A 171 -2.90 -15.41 5.53
N HIS A 172 -4.04 -14.85 5.14
CA HIS A 172 -5.32 -15.58 5.08
C HIS A 172 -5.27 -16.76 4.11
N GLU A 173 -4.79 -16.53 2.87
CA GLU A 173 -4.67 -17.58 1.84
C GLU A 173 -3.72 -18.67 2.30
N TRP A 174 -2.52 -18.27 2.72
CA TRP A 174 -1.50 -19.21 3.15
C TRP A 174 -1.92 -20.06 4.36
N LEU A 175 -2.50 -19.44 5.41
CA LEU A 175 -3.00 -20.19 6.56
C LEU A 175 -4.13 -21.15 6.18
N THR A 176 -5.03 -20.73 5.28
CA THR A 176 -6.09 -21.61 4.79
C THR A 176 -5.52 -22.86 4.13
N GLU A 177 -4.48 -22.72 3.30
CA GLU A 177 -3.80 -23.85 2.67
C GLU A 177 -3.14 -24.78 3.72
N GLN A 178 -2.45 -24.22 4.74
CA GLN A 178 -1.81 -25.01 5.76
C GLN A 178 -2.82 -25.82 6.62
N VAL A 179 -3.93 -25.18 6.99
CA VAL A 179 -5.01 -25.81 7.76
C VAL A 179 -5.71 -26.94 6.97
N GLN A 180 -5.83 -26.77 5.65
CA GLN A 180 -6.43 -27.79 4.78
C GLN A 180 -5.49 -28.96 4.46
N ALA A 181 -4.17 -28.78 4.64
CA ALA A 181 -3.19 -29.81 4.34
C ALA A 181 -3.19 -30.91 5.41
N ASP A 182 -2.85 -30.59 6.65
CA ASP A 182 -2.83 -31.51 7.79
C ASP A 182 -2.64 -30.73 9.11
N GLU A 183 -2.89 -31.42 10.26
CA GLU A 183 -2.80 -30.85 11.59
C GLU A 183 -1.37 -30.38 11.94
N GLU A 184 -0.34 -31.14 11.55
CA GLU A 184 1.06 -30.78 11.82
C GLU A 184 1.49 -29.52 11.03
N SER A 185 1.02 -29.36 9.80
CA SER A 185 1.22 -28.16 8.98
C SER A 185 0.50 -26.94 9.58
N ALA A 186 -0.73 -27.12 10.05
CA ALA A 186 -1.50 -26.09 10.75
C ALA A 186 -0.77 -25.61 12.02
N ASP A 187 -0.32 -26.51 12.87
CA ASP A 187 0.38 -26.17 14.11
C ASP A 187 1.70 -25.42 13.85
N ARG A 188 2.49 -25.88 12.88
CA ARG A 188 3.72 -25.18 12.47
C ARG A 188 3.42 -23.78 11.94
N ALA A 189 2.39 -23.65 11.11
CA ALA A 189 2.00 -22.35 10.54
C ALA A 189 1.52 -21.38 11.63
N CYS A 190 0.66 -21.84 12.55
CA CYS A 190 0.20 -21.02 13.67
C CYS A 190 1.37 -20.54 14.53
N SER A 191 2.28 -21.44 14.90
CA SER A 191 3.46 -21.08 15.71
C SER A 191 4.38 -20.08 15.03
N LEU A 192 4.59 -20.21 13.71
CA LEU A 192 5.35 -19.24 12.92
C LEU A 192 4.67 -17.87 12.95
N VAL A 193 3.37 -17.84 12.67
CA VAL A 193 2.58 -16.58 12.58
C VAL A 193 2.54 -15.87 13.92
N GLU A 194 2.30 -16.57 15.01
CA GLU A 194 2.30 -15.98 16.36
C GLU A 194 3.65 -15.31 16.67
N GLY A 195 4.76 -15.99 16.42
CA GLY A 195 6.10 -15.46 16.66
C GLY A 195 6.41 -14.23 15.79
N GLU A 196 6.10 -14.30 14.49
CA GLU A 196 6.36 -13.19 13.56
C GLU A 196 5.44 -11.97 13.81
N LEU A 197 4.17 -12.18 14.17
CA LEU A 197 3.26 -11.10 14.52
C LEU A 197 3.67 -10.41 15.83
N GLU A 198 4.11 -11.17 16.84
CA GLU A 198 4.62 -10.61 18.09
C GLU A 198 5.88 -9.79 17.85
N ALA A 199 6.85 -10.33 17.11
CA ALA A 199 8.09 -9.63 16.77
C ALA A 199 7.83 -8.38 15.95
N GLY A 200 7.00 -8.47 14.90
CA GLY A 200 6.63 -7.36 14.04
C GLY A 200 5.91 -6.24 14.77
N THR A 201 4.91 -6.59 15.59
CA THR A 201 4.15 -5.62 16.39
C THR A 201 5.04 -4.93 17.40
N SER A 202 5.90 -5.68 18.11
CA SER A 202 6.84 -5.12 19.08
C SER A 202 7.83 -4.16 18.42
N PHE A 203 8.37 -4.54 17.25
CA PHE A 203 9.27 -3.69 16.48
C PHE A 203 8.58 -2.40 16.01
N MET A 204 7.40 -2.50 15.40
CA MET A 204 6.63 -1.34 14.95
C MET A 204 6.34 -0.39 16.10
N ASN A 205 5.86 -0.89 17.23
CA ASN A 205 5.57 -0.08 18.43
C ASN A 205 6.82 0.63 18.95
N ALA A 206 7.95 -0.06 19.02
CA ALA A 206 9.23 0.54 19.43
C ALA A 206 9.68 1.67 18.50
N CYS A 207 9.34 1.58 17.20
CA CYS A 207 9.63 2.61 16.19
C CYS A 207 8.54 3.68 16.07
N GLY A 208 7.47 3.63 16.86
CA GLY A 208 6.34 4.57 16.81
C GLY A 208 5.46 4.42 15.59
N LEU A 209 5.46 3.26 14.94
CA LEU A 209 4.60 2.93 13.81
C LEU A 209 3.43 2.06 14.28
N LEU A 210 2.21 2.47 13.94
CA LEU A 210 0.99 1.71 14.19
C LEU A 210 0.35 1.29 12.86
N HIS A 211 0.03 0.00 12.74
CA HIS A 211 -0.71 -0.53 11.61
C HIS A 211 -2.19 -0.68 11.98
N PHE A 212 -3.03 0.23 11.51
CA PHE A 212 -4.45 0.27 11.92
C PHE A 212 -5.35 -0.73 11.19
N ASP A 213 -4.85 -1.39 10.16
CA ASP A 213 -5.62 -2.30 9.31
C ASP A 213 -4.92 -3.66 9.14
N ALA A 214 -4.36 -4.18 10.25
CA ALA A 214 -3.57 -5.41 10.28
C ALA A 214 -4.46 -6.66 10.38
N HIS A 215 -5.34 -6.88 9.40
CA HIS A 215 -6.06 -8.14 9.26
C HIS A 215 -5.33 -9.09 8.30
N PHE A 216 -5.66 -10.38 8.33
CA PHE A 216 -4.93 -11.44 7.62
C PHE A 216 -4.90 -11.28 6.09
N GLN A 217 -5.79 -10.49 5.50
CA GLN A 217 -5.75 -10.15 4.07
C GLN A 217 -4.80 -9.00 3.74
N ASN A 218 -4.35 -8.22 4.75
CA ASN A 218 -3.40 -7.13 4.59
C ASN A 218 -1.99 -7.48 5.09
N ILE A 219 -1.83 -8.66 5.66
CA ILE A 219 -0.53 -9.22 6.03
C ILE A 219 -0.13 -10.20 4.94
N LEU A 220 1.11 -10.10 4.49
CA LEU A 220 1.65 -10.90 3.41
C LEU A 220 2.69 -11.89 3.93
N THR A 221 2.83 -13.04 3.28
CA THR A 221 3.82 -14.05 3.63
C THR A 221 4.35 -14.78 2.39
N ASP A 222 5.59 -15.23 2.47
CA ASP A 222 6.21 -16.18 1.54
C ASP A 222 6.35 -17.58 2.16
N GLY A 223 5.68 -17.82 3.30
CA GLY A 223 5.75 -19.06 4.09
C GLY A 223 6.99 -19.18 4.97
N ARG A 224 7.80 -18.12 5.07
CA ARG A 224 9.03 -18.09 5.88
C ARG A 224 9.06 -16.91 6.85
N ARG A 225 8.35 -15.87 6.52
CA ARG A 225 8.22 -14.61 7.26
C ARG A 225 6.86 -13.97 6.97
#